data_1f009a52b8c596310fc53f74993c18e3
#
_entry.id   1f009a52b8c596310fc53f74993c18e3
#
_cell.length_a   1.000
_cell.length_b   1.000
_cell.length_c   1.000
_cell.angle_alpha   90.00
_cell.angle_beta   90.00
_cell.angle_gamma   90.00
#
_symmetry.space_group_name_H-M   'P 1'
#
loop_
_entity.id
_entity.type
_entity.pdbx_description
1 polymer ?
#
loop_
_entity_poly.entity_id
_entity_poly.type
_entity_poly.pdbx_seq_one_letter_code
_entity_poly.pdbx_strand_id
1 'polypeptide(L)'
;RKHISESSVDMDRTFVSHAGMAHTRWATHGTPSPLNCHPHKSDPRGEFTVVHNGIITNYRELRLVLEKRGYKFETDTDTEAVAVLVKYFWDSYPENRKPDFHIVVRCAVKELEGAFSFVFKSVHFPGEVVVARRGSPLLIGVKTEKKLKVDSVDVQFGNPLEGDEYSNEPNLHSPPNFDQVNAQAPMAHASIDKLIRSQSRAFLSEDGMPQPIEFFIASDASAVVEHTKRVLYLEDDDIAHIADGELHIHRLRRNDGLSSTRSIETLEMELAEIMKGQFDHFMQKEIYEQPES
;
A
#
# COMPACT_ATOMS: atom_id res chain seq x y z
N ARG A 1 -8.53 5.87 22.41
CA ARG A 1 -7.70 6.17 23.60
C ARG A 1 -7.96 5.16 24.73
N LYS A 2 -9.22 4.84 25.08
CA LYS A 2 -9.56 3.90 26.18
C LYS A 2 -8.89 2.53 25.99
N HIS A 3 -8.98 1.94 24.82
CA HIS A 3 -8.36 0.62 24.53
C HIS A 3 -6.82 0.62 24.59
N ILE A 4 -6.18 1.74 24.27
CA ILE A 4 -4.72 1.86 24.36
C ILE A 4 -4.29 1.92 25.83
N SER A 5 -5.02 2.65 26.68
CA SER A 5 -4.71 2.73 28.12
C SER A 5 -4.96 1.42 28.89
N GLU A 6 -5.81 0.55 28.35
CA GLU A 6 -6.11 -0.79 28.88
C GLU A 6 -5.19 -1.88 28.31
N SER A 7 -4.36 -1.55 27.31
CA SER A 7 -3.40 -2.48 26.70
C SER A 7 -2.12 -2.56 27.54
N SER A 8 -1.40 -3.67 27.40
CA SER A 8 -0.06 -3.86 28.02
C SER A 8 1.06 -3.12 27.28
N VAL A 9 0.71 -2.16 26.43
CA VAL A 9 1.67 -1.38 25.66
C VAL A 9 2.37 -0.40 26.59
N ASP A 10 3.70 -0.44 26.60
CA ASP A 10 4.54 0.52 27.28
C ASP A 10 4.44 1.88 26.58
N MET A 11 3.72 2.81 27.21
CA MET A 11 3.47 4.14 26.66
C MET A 11 4.66 5.08 26.77
N ASP A 12 5.66 4.73 27.58
CA ASP A 12 6.90 5.51 27.78
C ASP A 12 7.97 5.11 26.74
N ARG A 13 7.74 4.04 25.99
CA ARG A 13 8.66 3.57 24.96
C ARG A 13 8.60 4.47 23.73
N THR A 14 9.73 5.08 23.41
CA THR A 14 9.92 5.84 22.16
C THR A 14 10.38 4.92 21.05
N PHE A 15 9.73 5.01 19.90
CA PHE A 15 10.11 4.30 18.67
C PHE A 15 10.79 5.29 17.71
N VAL A 16 11.97 4.93 17.23
CA VAL A 16 12.72 5.73 16.23
C VAL A 16 12.05 5.64 14.85
N SER A 17 11.49 4.46 14.54
CA SER A 17 10.74 4.23 13.30
C SER A 17 9.44 3.50 13.64
N HIS A 18 8.34 3.95 13.05
CA HIS A 18 7.06 3.29 13.21
C HIS A 18 6.20 3.53 11.96
N ALA A 19 5.29 2.62 11.70
CA ALA A 19 4.26 2.77 10.69
C ALA A 19 2.90 2.42 11.28
N GLY A 20 1.97 3.36 11.24
CA GLY A 20 0.59 3.21 11.69
C GLY A 20 -0.38 3.23 10.52
N MET A 21 -1.55 2.59 10.68
CA MET A 21 -2.67 2.74 9.77
C MET A 21 -3.97 2.96 10.55
N ALA A 22 -4.86 3.76 9.98
CA ALA A 22 -6.18 4.04 10.53
C ALA A 22 -7.18 4.25 9.38
N HIS A 23 -8.45 4.05 9.65
CA HIS A 23 -9.50 4.20 8.66
C HIS A 23 -10.82 4.60 9.31
N THR A 24 -11.51 5.57 8.71
CA THR A 24 -12.90 5.92 9.04
C THR A 24 -13.82 5.20 8.07
N ARG A 25 -14.45 4.12 8.52
CA ARG A 25 -15.23 3.26 7.64
C ARG A 25 -16.52 3.92 7.16
N TRP A 26 -16.74 3.91 5.84
CA TRP A 26 -18.06 4.04 5.23
C TRP A 26 -18.50 2.66 4.77
N ALA A 27 -19.59 2.12 5.35
CA ALA A 27 -20.00 0.74 5.13
C ALA A 27 -20.56 0.53 3.71
N THR A 28 -19.90 -0.31 2.90
CA THR A 28 -20.38 -0.79 1.60
C THR A 28 -20.81 -2.26 1.67
N HIS A 29 -20.04 -3.11 2.36
CA HIS A 29 -20.30 -4.52 2.58
C HIS A 29 -20.23 -4.85 4.07
N GLY A 30 -21.18 -5.63 4.55
CA GLY A 30 -21.30 -5.96 5.98
C GLY A 30 -21.91 -4.82 6.80
N THR A 31 -22.64 -5.17 7.85
CA THR A 31 -23.30 -4.18 8.74
C THR A 31 -22.27 -3.34 9.51
N PRO A 32 -22.57 -2.08 9.85
CA PRO A 32 -21.74 -1.30 10.76
C PRO A 32 -21.63 -2.01 12.13
N SER A 33 -20.43 -2.50 12.42
CA SER A 33 -20.10 -3.17 13.68
C SER A 33 -18.60 -3.07 13.95
N PRO A 34 -18.12 -3.20 15.18
CA PRO A 34 -16.69 -3.21 15.48
C PRO A 34 -15.93 -4.31 14.75
N LEU A 35 -16.57 -5.47 14.52
CA LEU A 35 -15.97 -6.61 13.80
C LEU A 35 -15.69 -6.28 12.33
N ASN A 36 -16.60 -5.54 11.70
CA ASN A 36 -16.51 -5.14 10.30
C ASN A 36 -15.73 -3.82 10.09
N CYS A 37 -15.03 -3.29 11.12
CA CYS A 37 -14.22 -2.10 10.99
C CYS A 37 -12.81 -2.42 10.48
N HIS A 38 -12.25 -1.50 9.68
CA HIS A 38 -10.84 -1.52 9.30
C HIS A 38 -9.90 -1.19 10.49
N PRO A 39 -8.68 -1.69 10.49
CA PRO A 39 -8.07 -2.58 9.50
C PRO A 39 -8.55 -4.03 9.65
N HIS A 40 -8.71 -4.72 8.52
CA HIS A 40 -9.00 -6.15 8.49
C HIS A 40 -7.74 -6.98 8.58
N LYS A 41 -7.86 -8.19 9.13
CA LYS A 41 -6.75 -9.11 9.39
C LYS A 41 -6.90 -10.36 8.52
N SER A 42 -5.79 -10.98 8.16
CA SER A 42 -5.77 -12.25 7.44
C SER A 42 -6.12 -13.46 8.31
N ASP A 43 -5.93 -13.34 9.61
CA ASP A 43 -6.03 -14.41 10.60
C ASP A 43 -6.05 -13.81 12.03
N PRO A 44 -6.35 -14.61 13.09
CA PRO A 44 -6.39 -14.12 14.46
C PRO A 44 -5.06 -13.52 14.98
N ARG A 45 -3.92 -13.92 14.40
CA ARG A 45 -2.61 -13.34 14.74
C ARG A 45 -2.34 -12.03 14.04
N GLY A 46 -3.10 -11.73 12.96
CA GLY A 46 -2.95 -10.53 12.16
C GLY A 46 -1.62 -10.51 11.40
N GLU A 47 -1.24 -11.64 10.79
CA GLU A 47 0.00 -11.73 10.01
C GLU A 47 0.04 -10.70 8.90
N PHE A 48 -1.11 -10.46 8.25
CA PHE A 48 -1.31 -9.36 7.31
C PHE A 48 -2.51 -8.54 7.75
N THR A 49 -2.39 -7.23 7.62
CA THR A 49 -3.46 -6.28 7.91
C THR A 49 -3.64 -5.32 6.76
N VAL A 50 -4.88 -4.93 6.47
CA VAL A 50 -5.22 -4.07 5.35
C VAL A 50 -6.29 -3.06 5.70
N VAL A 51 -6.15 -1.83 5.20
CA VAL A 51 -7.22 -0.85 5.07
C VAL A 51 -7.54 -0.65 3.60
N HIS A 52 -8.81 -0.39 3.28
CA HIS A 52 -9.33 -0.38 1.92
C HIS A 52 -10.38 0.70 1.74
N ASN A 53 -10.26 1.44 0.63
CA ASN A 53 -11.31 2.25 0.06
C ASN A 53 -11.68 1.70 -1.31
N GLY A 54 -12.96 1.50 -1.57
CA GLY A 54 -13.46 0.96 -2.83
C GLY A 54 -14.36 -0.25 -2.65
N ILE A 55 -14.48 -1.04 -3.71
CA ILE A 55 -15.32 -2.25 -3.76
C ILE A 55 -14.59 -3.32 -4.56
N ILE A 56 -14.44 -4.52 -3.98
CA ILE A 56 -13.93 -5.70 -4.66
C ILE A 56 -15.09 -6.52 -5.17
N THR A 57 -15.29 -6.50 -6.47
CA THR A 57 -16.49 -7.09 -7.09
C THR A 57 -16.50 -8.62 -7.06
N ASN A 58 -15.34 -9.25 -7.17
CA ASN A 58 -15.18 -10.71 -7.15
C ASN A 58 -14.88 -11.31 -5.76
N TYR A 59 -15.06 -10.54 -4.66
CA TYR A 59 -14.69 -11.00 -3.31
C TYR A 59 -15.40 -12.28 -2.87
N ARG A 60 -16.64 -12.53 -3.32
CA ARG A 60 -17.41 -13.73 -2.96
C ARG A 60 -16.79 -14.99 -3.55
N GLU A 61 -16.33 -14.90 -4.79
CA GLU A 61 -15.66 -16.00 -5.48
C GLU A 61 -14.32 -16.31 -4.83
N LEU A 62 -13.53 -15.25 -4.53
CA LEU A 62 -12.27 -15.35 -3.81
C LEU A 62 -12.47 -16.01 -2.45
N ARG A 63 -13.46 -15.57 -1.68
CA ARG A 63 -13.80 -16.14 -0.38
C ARG A 63 -14.12 -17.64 -0.49
N LEU A 64 -14.98 -18.05 -1.42
CA LEU A 64 -15.33 -19.46 -1.62
C LEU A 64 -14.11 -20.32 -1.97
N VAL A 65 -13.19 -19.81 -2.78
CA VAL A 65 -11.95 -20.52 -3.14
C VAL A 65 -11.03 -20.66 -1.93
N LEU A 66 -10.87 -19.59 -1.15
CA LEU A 66 -10.02 -19.57 0.04
C LEU A 66 -10.60 -20.45 1.16
N GLU A 67 -11.93 -20.45 1.37
CA GLU A 67 -12.61 -21.33 2.33
C GLU A 67 -12.40 -22.83 1.97
N LYS A 68 -12.48 -23.19 0.69
CA LYS A 68 -12.17 -24.56 0.22
C LYS A 68 -10.72 -24.97 0.49
N ARG A 69 -9.80 -24.00 0.63
CA ARG A 69 -8.39 -24.22 0.98
C ARG A 69 -8.11 -24.18 2.49
N GLY A 70 -9.18 -24.04 3.29
CA GLY A 70 -9.10 -24.09 4.75
C GLY A 70 -8.93 -22.76 5.45
N TYR A 71 -8.95 -21.64 4.74
CA TYR A 71 -8.93 -20.31 5.35
C TYR A 71 -10.29 -19.98 5.97
N LYS A 72 -10.25 -19.28 7.10
CA LYS A 72 -11.45 -18.89 7.85
C LYS A 72 -11.68 -17.41 7.76
N PHE A 73 -12.93 -17.01 7.78
CA PHE A 73 -13.37 -15.62 7.74
C PHE A 73 -14.19 -15.30 8.98
N GLU A 74 -13.99 -14.11 9.52
CA GLU A 74 -14.67 -13.61 10.72
C GLU A 74 -15.68 -12.51 10.41
N THR A 75 -15.51 -11.83 9.25
CA THR A 75 -16.31 -10.66 8.86
C THR A 75 -17.10 -10.91 7.58
N ASP A 76 -18.04 -10.01 7.27
CA ASP A 76 -18.83 -10.03 6.05
C ASP A 76 -18.28 -9.05 4.99
N THR A 77 -17.05 -8.55 5.19
CA THR A 77 -16.49 -7.53 4.32
C THR A 77 -15.72 -8.13 3.14
N ASP A 78 -15.72 -7.42 2.03
CA ASP A 78 -14.87 -7.72 0.87
C ASP A 78 -13.38 -7.56 1.20
N THR A 79 -13.07 -6.66 2.11
CA THR A 79 -11.71 -6.33 2.52
C THR A 79 -11.00 -7.48 3.24
N GLU A 80 -11.71 -8.26 4.06
CA GLU A 80 -11.12 -9.43 4.72
C GLU A 80 -10.66 -10.45 3.69
N ALA A 81 -11.42 -10.64 2.59
CA ALA A 81 -11.02 -11.54 1.52
C ALA A 81 -9.67 -11.14 0.91
N VAL A 82 -9.38 -9.85 0.82
CA VAL A 82 -8.07 -9.35 0.36
C VAL A 82 -6.96 -9.69 1.36
N ALA A 83 -7.18 -9.47 2.66
CA ALA A 83 -6.18 -9.82 3.68
C ALA A 83 -5.85 -11.31 3.68
N VAL A 84 -6.88 -12.16 3.61
CA VAL A 84 -6.74 -13.63 3.54
C VAL A 84 -6.06 -14.06 2.24
N LEU A 85 -6.34 -13.41 1.12
CA LEU A 85 -5.71 -13.68 -0.17
C LEU A 85 -4.19 -13.38 -0.13
N VAL A 86 -3.78 -12.27 0.49
CA VAL A 86 -2.36 -11.96 0.70
C VAL A 86 -1.69 -13.06 1.52
N LYS A 87 -2.33 -13.51 2.61
CA LYS A 87 -1.83 -14.63 3.41
C LYS A 87 -1.74 -15.92 2.60
N TYR A 88 -2.74 -16.24 1.80
CA TYR A 88 -2.71 -17.41 0.92
C TYR A 88 -1.48 -17.40 0.00
N PHE A 89 -1.18 -16.28 -0.63
CA PHE A 89 0.02 -16.17 -1.46
C PHE A 89 1.30 -16.31 -0.64
N TRP A 90 1.38 -15.68 0.53
CA TRP A 90 2.51 -15.87 1.43
C TRP A 90 2.72 -17.34 1.81
N ASP A 91 1.66 -18.02 2.23
CA ASP A 91 1.69 -19.44 2.62
C ASP A 91 2.04 -20.37 1.44
N SER A 92 1.77 -19.95 0.20
CA SER A 92 2.07 -20.71 -1.02
C SER A 92 3.56 -20.79 -1.33
N TYR A 93 4.39 -19.92 -0.77
CA TYR A 93 5.84 -19.97 -0.96
C TYR A 93 6.50 -20.82 0.13
N PRO A 94 7.54 -21.64 -0.21
CA PRO A 94 8.30 -22.39 0.76
C PRO A 94 9.01 -21.46 1.75
N GLU A 95 9.21 -21.91 3.01
CA GLU A 95 9.84 -21.11 4.06
C GLU A 95 11.23 -20.57 3.69
N ASN A 96 12.01 -21.32 2.95
CA ASN A 96 13.34 -20.93 2.49
C ASN A 96 13.37 -20.04 1.25
N ARG A 97 12.18 -19.65 0.72
CA ARG A 97 12.04 -18.84 -0.49
C ARG A 97 10.88 -17.84 -0.36
N LYS A 98 10.68 -17.29 0.83
CA LYS A 98 9.65 -16.27 1.03
C LYS A 98 10.02 -15.01 0.21
N PRO A 99 9.07 -14.46 -0.54
CA PRO A 99 9.29 -13.29 -1.37
C PRO A 99 9.21 -12.00 -0.55
N ASP A 100 9.64 -10.91 -1.14
CA ASP A 100 9.47 -9.57 -0.59
C ASP A 100 7.99 -9.20 -0.47
N PHE A 101 7.68 -8.29 0.44
CA PHE A 101 6.31 -7.93 0.76
C PHE A 101 5.51 -7.42 -0.44
N HIS A 102 6.12 -6.55 -1.25
CA HIS A 102 5.46 -6.01 -2.45
C HIS A 102 5.14 -7.09 -3.49
N ILE A 103 5.92 -8.18 -3.55
CA ILE A 103 5.67 -9.32 -4.45
C ILE A 103 4.40 -10.06 -4.02
N VAL A 104 4.26 -10.34 -2.72
CA VAL A 104 3.06 -11.01 -2.17
C VAL A 104 1.80 -10.19 -2.45
N VAL A 105 1.87 -8.89 -2.18
CA VAL A 105 0.75 -7.97 -2.45
C VAL A 105 0.44 -7.92 -3.94
N ARG A 106 1.46 -7.90 -4.81
CA ARG A 106 1.30 -7.92 -6.26
C ARG A 106 0.55 -9.15 -6.74
N CYS A 107 0.89 -10.34 -6.23
CA CYS A 107 0.17 -11.57 -6.54
C CYS A 107 -1.32 -11.46 -6.17
N ALA A 108 -1.61 -10.93 -4.97
CA ALA A 108 -2.99 -10.74 -4.54
C ALA A 108 -3.74 -9.74 -5.42
N VAL A 109 -3.14 -8.57 -5.71
CA VAL A 109 -3.79 -7.49 -6.49
C VAL A 109 -4.10 -7.92 -7.93
N LYS A 110 -3.32 -8.86 -8.51
CA LYS A 110 -3.60 -9.43 -9.83
C LYS A 110 -4.92 -10.20 -9.90
N GLU A 111 -5.35 -10.80 -8.81
CA GLU A 111 -6.57 -11.59 -8.71
C GLU A 111 -7.82 -10.74 -8.40
N LEU A 112 -7.64 -9.45 -8.10
CA LEU A 112 -8.73 -8.58 -7.69
C LEU A 112 -9.40 -7.88 -8.88
N GLU A 113 -10.73 -7.83 -8.82
CA GLU A 113 -11.57 -7.04 -9.72
C GLU A 113 -12.28 -5.93 -8.94
N GLY A 114 -12.44 -4.77 -9.61
CA GLY A 114 -13.10 -3.60 -9.04
C GLY A 114 -12.19 -2.39 -8.90
N ALA A 115 -12.68 -1.40 -8.16
CA ALA A 115 -11.94 -0.19 -7.84
C ALA A 115 -11.49 -0.23 -6.38
N PHE A 116 -10.22 0.07 -6.13
CA PHE A 116 -9.64 -0.01 -4.79
C PHE A 116 -8.45 0.93 -4.59
N SER A 117 -8.25 1.27 -3.34
CA SER A 117 -6.97 1.73 -2.81
C SER A 117 -6.69 1.03 -1.48
N PHE A 118 -5.52 0.46 -1.34
CA PHE A 118 -5.10 -0.34 -0.21
C PHE A 118 -3.87 0.22 0.47
N VAL A 119 -3.81 0.02 1.81
CA VAL A 119 -2.57 0.08 2.57
C VAL A 119 -2.42 -1.24 3.34
N PHE A 120 -1.31 -1.92 3.12
CA PHE A 120 -0.98 -3.20 3.74
C PHE A 120 0.16 -3.07 4.74
N LYS A 121 0.06 -3.83 5.83
CA LYS A 121 1.14 -4.07 6.79
C LYS A 121 1.23 -5.56 7.12
N SER A 122 2.41 -6.00 7.55
CA SER A 122 2.64 -7.37 7.97
C SER A 122 3.55 -7.45 9.18
N VAL A 123 3.36 -8.47 10.01
CA VAL A 123 4.26 -8.80 11.12
C VAL A 123 5.59 -9.36 10.62
N HIS A 124 5.62 -9.92 9.40
CA HIS A 124 6.83 -10.43 8.77
C HIS A 124 7.75 -9.29 8.29
N PHE A 125 7.18 -8.10 8.05
CA PHE A 125 7.86 -6.91 7.54
C PHE A 125 7.50 -5.68 8.40
N PRO A 126 7.94 -5.63 9.67
CA PRO A 126 7.41 -4.69 10.67
C PRO A 126 7.67 -3.21 10.34
N GLY A 127 8.73 -2.90 9.60
CA GLY A 127 9.09 -1.55 9.17
C GLY A 127 8.50 -1.14 7.82
N GLU A 128 7.83 -2.06 7.12
CA GLU A 128 7.42 -1.84 5.75
C GLU A 128 5.92 -1.55 5.62
N VAL A 129 5.59 -0.82 4.57
CA VAL A 129 4.22 -0.54 4.13
C VAL A 129 4.15 -0.75 2.63
N VAL A 130 3.15 -1.48 2.18
CA VAL A 130 2.85 -1.61 0.74
C VAL A 130 1.48 -1.00 0.48
N VAL A 131 1.39 -0.22 -0.58
CA VAL A 131 0.14 0.39 -1.02
C VAL A 131 -0.14 0.01 -2.47
N ALA A 132 -1.41 -0.13 -2.82
CA ALA A 132 -1.81 -0.43 -4.19
C ALA A 132 -3.07 0.35 -4.55
N ARG A 133 -3.16 0.78 -5.82
CA ARG A 133 -4.28 1.59 -6.28
C ARG A 133 -4.79 1.12 -7.64
N ARG A 134 -6.12 1.10 -7.78
CA ARG A 134 -6.85 1.00 -9.05
C ARG A 134 -8.22 1.67 -8.89
N GLY A 135 -8.50 2.71 -9.67
CA GLY A 135 -9.80 3.38 -9.70
C GLY A 135 -10.11 4.29 -8.50
N SER A 136 -9.70 3.95 -7.28
CA SER A 136 -9.91 4.77 -6.09
C SER A 136 -8.72 5.70 -5.83
N PRO A 137 -8.92 6.93 -5.34
CA PRO A 137 -7.82 7.87 -5.07
C PRO A 137 -6.84 7.37 -4.02
N LEU A 138 -5.55 7.62 -4.23
CA LEU A 138 -4.49 7.39 -3.25
C LEU A 138 -3.29 8.29 -3.56
N LEU A 139 -2.77 8.93 -2.55
CA LEU A 139 -1.58 9.77 -2.63
C LEU A 139 -0.59 9.46 -1.50
N ILE A 140 0.65 9.86 -1.70
CA ILE A 140 1.72 9.77 -0.72
C ILE A 140 2.27 11.16 -0.47
N GLY A 141 2.06 11.70 0.74
CA GLY A 141 2.72 12.89 1.22
C GLY A 141 4.17 12.59 1.60
N VAL A 142 5.09 13.45 1.22
CA VAL A 142 6.51 13.32 1.49
C VAL A 142 6.97 14.52 2.31
N LYS A 143 7.36 14.28 3.56
CA LYS A 143 7.89 15.32 4.44
C LYS A 143 9.39 15.13 4.62
N THR A 144 10.15 16.17 4.33
CA THR A 144 11.60 16.21 4.42
C THR A 144 12.05 17.47 5.13
N GLU A 145 13.20 17.43 5.78
CA GLU A 145 13.78 18.62 6.45
C GLU A 145 14.36 19.61 5.44
N LYS A 146 14.99 19.09 4.38
CA LYS A 146 15.60 19.90 3.32
C LYS A 146 14.90 19.66 2.00
N LYS A 147 15.08 20.60 1.07
CA LYS A 147 14.58 20.45 -0.29
C LYS A 147 15.20 19.22 -0.96
N LEU A 148 14.37 18.49 -1.71
CA LEU A 148 14.81 17.32 -2.46
C LEU A 148 15.62 17.74 -3.68
N LYS A 149 16.61 16.92 -4.02
CA LYS A 149 17.42 17.09 -5.23
C LYS A 149 16.63 16.80 -6.51
N VAL A 150 15.68 15.88 -6.43
CA VAL A 150 14.81 15.48 -7.55
C VAL A 150 13.39 15.37 -7.03
N ASP A 151 12.45 15.97 -7.73
CA ASP A 151 11.02 15.97 -7.39
C ASP A 151 10.25 14.91 -8.20
N SER A 152 10.82 13.73 -8.36
CA SER A 152 10.16 12.60 -9.03
C SER A 152 10.70 11.26 -8.55
N VAL A 153 9.86 10.25 -8.62
CA VAL A 153 10.18 8.85 -8.31
C VAL A 153 10.00 8.00 -9.56
N ASP A 154 11.01 7.19 -9.88
CA ASP A 154 10.95 6.28 -11.02
C ASP A 154 9.99 5.12 -10.78
N VAL A 155 9.20 4.78 -11.80
CA VAL A 155 8.33 3.60 -11.78
C VAL A 155 9.08 2.42 -12.37
N GLN A 156 9.21 1.38 -11.58
CA GLN A 156 9.83 0.13 -11.98
C GLN A 156 8.79 -0.74 -12.71
N PHE A 157 9.09 -1.10 -13.93
CA PHE A 157 8.29 -2.05 -14.70
C PHE A 157 8.91 -3.43 -14.56
N GLY A 158 8.08 -4.46 -14.35
CA GLY A 158 8.52 -5.84 -14.53
C GLY A 158 9.02 -6.02 -15.97
N ASN A 159 10.31 -6.31 -16.14
CA ASN A 159 10.92 -6.42 -17.47
C ASN A 159 10.64 -7.82 -18.04
N PRO A 160 9.83 -7.97 -19.11
CA PRO A 160 9.54 -9.29 -19.69
C PRO A 160 10.76 -9.95 -20.36
N LEU A 161 11.87 -9.21 -20.51
CA LEU A 161 13.06 -9.65 -21.24
C LEU A 161 14.23 -10.11 -20.35
N GLU A 162 14.16 -9.89 -19.05
CA GLU A 162 15.14 -10.42 -18.10
C GLU A 162 14.57 -11.68 -17.45
N GLY A 163 14.75 -12.83 -18.18
CA GLY A 163 14.54 -14.21 -17.71
C GLY A 163 13.61 -14.36 -16.49
N ASP A 164 12.33 -14.20 -16.72
CA ASP A 164 11.20 -14.71 -15.97
C ASP A 164 11.35 -15.02 -14.46
N GLU A 165 11.90 -14.08 -13.69
CA GLU A 165 11.68 -14.11 -12.23
C GLU A 165 10.18 -14.05 -11.87
N TYR A 166 9.35 -13.55 -12.79
CA TYR A 166 7.91 -13.37 -12.62
C TYR A 166 7.03 -14.43 -13.28
N SER A 167 7.58 -15.29 -14.13
CA SER A 167 6.81 -16.33 -14.83
C SER A 167 6.34 -17.45 -13.91
N ASN A 168 6.96 -17.61 -12.73
CA ASN A 168 6.62 -18.61 -11.72
C ASN A 168 5.86 -18.03 -10.51
N GLU A 169 5.30 -16.84 -10.62
CA GLU A 169 4.45 -16.31 -9.54
C GLU A 169 3.22 -17.20 -9.35
N PRO A 170 2.88 -17.53 -8.11
CA PRO A 170 1.66 -18.28 -7.83
C PRO A 170 0.44 -17.47 -8.29
N ASN A 171 -0.54 -18.17 -8.81
CA ASN A 171 -1.87 -17.63 -9.00
C ASN A 171 -2.90 -18.46 -8.20
N LEU A 172 -4.09 -17.92 -8.03
CA LEU A 172 -5.11 -18.55 -7.21
C LEU A 172 -5.58 -19.90 -7.80
N HIS A 173 -5.51 -20.09 -9.12
CA HIS A 173 -5.99 -21.27 -9.83
C HIS A 173 -4.91 -22.33 -10.05
N SER A 174 -3.65 -21.94 -10.09
CA SER A 174 -2.51 -22.82 -10.32
C SER A 174 -1.35 -22.40 -9.41
N PRO A 175 -1.29 -22.92 -8.17
CA PRO A 175 -0.15 -22.66 -7.30
C PRO A 175 1.13 -23.17 -7.95
N PRO A 176 2.27 -22.49 -7.76
CA PRO A 176 3.52 -22.84 -8.41
C PRO A 176 3.96 -24.25 -8.02
N ASN A 177 4.39 -25.02 -9.00
CA ASN A 177 5.03 -26.30 -8.75
C ASN A 177 6.54 -26.05 -8.50
N PHE A 178 6.88 -25.72 -7.26
CA PHE A 178 8.27 -25.42 -6.87
C PHE A 178 9.20 -26.65 -6.97
N ASP A 179 8.67 -27.87 -7.09
CA ASP A 179 9.46 -29.09 -7.22
C ASP A 179 10.11 -29.23 -8.59
N GLN A 180 9.59 -28.57 -9.63
CA GLN A 180 10.13 -28.61 -10.99
C GLN A 180 11.16 -27.51 -11.29
N VAL A 181 11.29 -26.50 -10.43
CA VAL A 181 12.31 -25.45 -10.57
C VAL A 181 13.61 -25.90 -9.89
N ASN A 182 14.19 -26.98 -10.40
CA ASN A 182 15.44 -27.47 -9.88
C ASN A 182 16.62 -26.78 -10.57
N ALA A 183 17.48 -26.21 -9.73
CA ALA A 183 18.94 -26.23 -9.86
C ALA A 183 19.65 -25.18 -10.70
N GLN A 184 19.06 -24.13 -11.26
CA GLN A 184 19.85 -23.09 -11.95
C GLN A 184 19.29 -21.68 -11.79
N ALA A 185 18.95 -21.29 -10.58
CA ALA A 185 18.85 -19.86 -10.27
C ALA A 185 20.24 -19.38 -9.81
N PRO A 186 20.88 -18.45 -10.48
CA PRO A 186 22.09 -17.83 -9.95
C PRO A 186 21.72 -17.10 -8.67
N MET A 187 22.47 -17.38 -7.62
CA MET A 187 22.39 -16.71 -6.32
C MET A 187 22.25 -15.19 -6.49
N ALA A 188 21.39 -14.61 -5.69
CA ALA A 188 20.92 -13.22 -5.65
C ALA A 188 22.00 -12.11 -5.46
N HIS A 189 23.20 -12.26 -6.00
CA HIS A 189 24.23 -11.22 -5.99
C HIS A 189 24.12 -10.20 -7.12
N ALA A 190 23.34 -10.49 -8.19
CA ALA A 190 23.13 -9.54 -9.27
C ALA A 190 22.06 -8.47 -8.97
N SER A 191 21.23 -8.70 -7.95
CA SER A 191 20.16 -7.77 -7.57
C SER A 191 20.65 -6.58 -6.76
N ILE A 192 21.73 -6.73 -6.00
CA ILE A 192 22.26 -5.67 -5.11
C ILE A 192 22.84 -4.51 -5.92
N ASP A 193 23.53 -4.77 -7.02
CA ASP A 193 24.08 -3.70 -7.84
C ASP A 193 23.03 -2.94 -8.67
N LYS A 194 21.90 -3.56 -9.01
CA LYS A 194 20.76 -2.90 -9.65
C LYS A 194 19.92 -2.12 -8.64
N LEU A 195 19.71 -2.64 -7.44
CA LEU A 195 19.08 -1.93 -6.31
C LEU A 195 19.90 -0.68 -5.91
N ILE A 196 21.23 -0.76 -5.90
CA ILE A 196 22.10 0.40 -5.62
C ILE A 196 21.99 1.47 -6.73
N ARG A 197 21.68 1.11 -7.97
CA ARG A 197 21.44 2.07 -9.06
C ARG A 197 20.07 2.73 -9.06
N SER A 198 19.06 2.08 -8.48
CA SER A 198 17.70 2.62 -8.30
C SER A 198 17.50 3.23 -6.93
N GLN A 199 18.46 3.10 -6.01
CA GLN A 199 18.43 3.82 -4.72
C GLN A 199 18.21 5.29 -5.01
N SER A 200 17.03 5.70 -4.73
CA SER A 200 16.36 6.84 -5.30
C SER A 200 17.15 8.12 -5.04
N ARG A 201 17.79 8.62 -6.08
CA ARG A 201 18.27 10.00 -6.12
C ARG A 201 17.17 11.00 -5.74
N ALA A 202 15.92 10.56 -5.77
CA ALA A 202 14.73 11.35 -5.47
C ALA A 202 14.71 11.89 -4.04
N PHE A 203 15.20 11.12 -3.06
CA PHE A 203 15.06 11.48 -1.65
C PHE A 203 16.32 12.07 -1.01
N LEU A 204 17.35 12.32 -1.80
CA LEU A 204 18.51 13.06 -1.33
C LEU A 204 18.20 14.56 -1.23
N SER A 205 18.83 15.23 -0.26
CA SER A 205 18.80 16.70 -0.19
C SER A 205 19.53 17.31 -1.40
N GLU A 206 19.33 18.61 -1.67
CA GLU A 206 20.04 19.33 -2.72
C GLU A 206 21.56 19.13 -2.65
N ASP A 207 22.11 18.98 -1.45
CA ASP A 207 23.54 18.71 -1.18
C ASP A 207 23.92 17.24 -1.49
N GLY A 208 22.97 16.40 -1.89
CA GLY A 208 23.20 14.98 -2.18
C GLY A 208 23.35 14.11 -0.92
N MET A 209 22.96 14.60 0.25
CA MET A 209 23.05 13.87 1.51
C MET A 209 21.72 13.19 1.85
N PRO A 210 21.74 11.96 2.39
CA PRO A 210 20.55 11.33 2.96
C PRO A 210 19.93 12.20 4.06
N GLN A 211 18.60 12.20 4.14
CA GLN A 211 17.84 12.93 5.15
C GLN A 211 16.69 12.09 5.67
N PRO A 212 16.20 12.34 6.90
CA PRO A 212 15.00 11.70 7.40
C PRO A 212 13.81 12.04 6.53
N ILE A 213 12.96 11.04 6.28
CA ILE A 213 11.74 11.20 5.49
C ILE A 213 10.58 10.60 6.27
N GLU A 214 9.48 11.34 6.32
CA GLU A 214 8.22 10.85 6.81
C GLU A 214 7.25 10.72 5.61
N PHE A 215 6.58 9.57 5.49
CA PHE A 215 5.58 9.33 4.46
C PHE A 215 4.18 9.33 5.06
N PHE A 216 3.25 10.01 4.41
CA PHE A 216 1.84 10.10 4.78
C PHE A 216 1.00 9.57 3.64
N ILE A 217 0.29 8.45 3.85
CA ILE A 217 -0.52 7.81 2.82
C ILE A 217 -1.97 8.13 3.11
N ALA A 218 -2.67 8.70 2.13
CA ALA A 218 -4.07 9.07 2.29
C ALA A 218 -4.84 8.97 0.96
N SER A 219 -6.15 8.89 1.07
CA SER A 219 -7.06 8.95 -0.09
C SER A 219 -7.32 10.38 -0.56
N ASP A 220 -7.05 11.37 0.29
CA ASP A 220 -7.32 12.79 0.03
C ASP A 220 -6.20 13.68 0.55
N ALA A 221 -5.88 14.74 -0.19
CA ALA A 221 -4.84 15.70 0.15
C ALA A 221 -5.12 16.46 1.46
N SER A 222 -6.40 16.66 1.80
CA SER A 222 -6.81 17.31 3.05
C SER A 222 -6.29 16.61 4.30
N ALA A 223 -6.11 15.29 4.22
CA ALA A 223 -5.60 14.50 5.34
C ALA A 223 -4.09 14.66 5.59
N VAL A 224 -3.35 15.18 4.61
CA VAL A 224 -1.87 15.28 4.68
C VAL A 224 -1.35 16.71 4.71
N VAL A 225 -2.15 17.68 4.30
CA VAL A 225 -1.70 19.09 4.14
C VAL A 225 -1.18 19.72 5.44
N GLU A 226 -1.66 19.26 6.61
CA GLU A 226 -1.14 19.69 7.92
C GLU A 226 0.30 19.22 8.17
N HIS A 227 0.71 18.14 7.52
CA HIS A 227 2.01 17.50 7.73
C HIS A 227 3.00 17.87 6.63
N THR A 228 2.52 17.90 5.38
CA THR A 228 3.32 18.27 4.21
C THR A 228 2.44 18.75 3.06
N LYS A 229 2.95 19.72 2.31
CA LYS A 229 2.35 20.14 1.04
C LYS A 229 2.92 19.40 -0.17
N ARG A 230 3.89 18.52 0.02
CA ARG A 230 4.54 17.76 -1.07
C ARG A 230 3.88 16.41 -1.18
N VAL A 231 3.24 16.15 -2.30
CA VAL A 231 2.49 14.92 -2.54
C VAL A 231 2.84 14.29 -3.87
N LEU A 232 2.71 12.99 -3.91
CA LEU A 232 2.84 12.17 -5.10
C LEU A 232 1.53 11.40 -5.26
N TYR A 233 0.90 11.55 -6.43
CA TYR A 233 -0.31 10.82 -6.77
C TYR A 233 0.07 9.49 -7.44
N LEU A 234 -0.48 8.39 -6.92
CA LEU A 234 -0.36 7.09 -7.55
C LEU A 234 -1.34 6.99 -8.72
N GLU A 235 -0.95 6.32 -9.77
CA GLU A 235 -1.81 5.98 -10.89
C GLU A 235 -2.35 4.55 -10.77
N ASP A 236 -3.30 4.18 -11.64
CA ASP A 236 -3.88 2.84 -11.64
C ASP A 236 -2.81 1.78 -11.89
N ASP A 237 -2.92 0.68 -11.15
CA ASP A 237 -2.00 -0.44 -11.15
C ASP A 237 -0.59 -0.13 -10.59
N ASP A 238 -0.39 1.03 -9.97
CA ASP A 238 0.80 1.30 -9.19
C ASP A 238 0.75 0.54 -7.86
N ILE A 239 1.88 -0.06 -7.50
CA ILE A 239 2.16 -0.62 -6.19
C ILE A 239 3.36 0.12 -5.62
N ALA A 240 3.16 0.89 -4.57
CA ALA A 240 4.26 1.58 -3.90
C ALA A 240 4.67 0.80 -2.64
N HIS A 241 5.96 0.63 -2.47
CA HIS A 241 6.59 -0.07 -1.37
C HIS A 241 7.47 0.91 -0.60
N ILE A 242 7.18 1.09 0.66
CA ILE A 242 7.95 1.92 1.59
C ILE A 242 8.67 0.97 2.54
N ALA A 243 9.99 1.01 2.50
CA ALA A 243 10.87 0.21 3.32
C ALA A 243 12.15 0.99 3.61
N ASP A 244 12.68 0.90 4.83
CA ASP A 244 13.95 1.53 5.24
C ASP A 244 14.06 3.04 4.94
N GLY A 245 12.92 3.74 4.94
CA GLY A 245 12.85 5.17 4.61
C GLY A 245 12.89 5.49 3.12
N GLU A 246 12.83 4.49 2.27
CA GLU A 246 12.78 4.63 0.81
C GLU A 246 11.38 4.30 0.26
N LEU A 247 11.05 4.91 -0.87
CA LEU A 247 9.82 4.67 -1.60
C LEU A 247 10.16 4.13 -2.98
N HIS A 248 9.67 2.94 -3.28
CA HIS A 248 9.77 2.29 -4.58
C HIS A 248 8.37 2.14 -5.18
N ILE A 249 8.22 2.45 -6.47
CA ILE A 249 6.95 2.30 -7.17
C ILE A 249 7.10 1.23 -8.24
N HIS A 250 6.27 0.21 -8.18
CA HIS A 250 6.19 -0.87 -9.15
C HIS A 250 4.86 -0.78 -9.89
N ARG A 251 4.82 -1.11 -11.16
CA ARG A 251 3.59 -1.17 -11.95
C ARG A 251 3.30 -2.58 -12.42
N LEU A 252 2.04 -3.00 -12.24
CA LEU A 252 1.56 -4.33 -12.62
C LEU A 252 1.56 -4.56 -14.14
N ARG A 253 1.20 -3.52 -14.90
CA ARG A 253 1.05 -3.59 -16.35
C ARG A 253 1.78 -2.45 -17.03
N ARG A 254 2.47 -2.75 -18.11
CA ARG A 254 3.03 -1.72 -18.97
C ARG A 254 1.93 -1.21 -19.88
N ASN A 255 1.47 0.01 -19.65
CA ASN A 255 0.60 0.72 -20.59
C ASN A 255 1.48 1.68 -21.39
N ASP A 256 1.55 1.45 -22.72
CA ASP A 256 2.25 2.35 -23.62
C ASP A 256 1.54 3.71 -23.62
N GLY A 257 2.19 4.72 -23.08
CA GLY A 257 1.67 6.09 -22.98
C GLY A 257 1.57 6.66 -21.56
N LEU A 258 1.75 5.86 -20.51
CA LEU A 258 1.83 6.37 -19.14
C LEU A 258 3.28 6.71 -18.76
N SER A 259 3.43 7.75 -17.92
CA SER A 259 4.74 8.20 -17.45
C SER A 259 5.47 7.09 -16.67
N SER A 260 6.77 6.94 -16.93
CA SER A 260 7.67 6.08 -16.15
C SER A 260 8.13 6.72 -14.85
N THR A 261 7.63 7.91 -14.53
CA THR A 261 7.98 8.65 -13.32
C THR A 261 6.71 9.17 -12.65
N ARG A 262 6.77 9.36 -11.33
CA ARG A 262 5.75 10.06 -10.55
C ARG A 262 6.33 11.33 -10.00
N SER A 263 5.78 12.45 -10.40
CA SER A 263 6.20 13.76 -9.92
C SER A 263 5.75 13.97 -8.47
N ILE A 264 6.61 14.58 -7.68
CA ILE A 264 6.25 15.08 -6.35
C ILE A 264 5.79 16.52 -6.56
N GLU A 265 4.50 16.74 -6.39
CA GLU A 265 3.84 18.03 -6.59
C GLU A 265 3.74 18.80 -5.28
N THR A 266 3.73 20.11 -5.37
CA THR A 266 3.46 20.96 -4.21
C THR A 266 2.00 21.39 -4.24
N LEU A 267 1.25 21.03 -3.19
CA LEU A 267 -0.13 21.47 -3.05
C LEU A 267 -0.19 22.98 -2.81
N GLU A 268 -0.96 23.67 -3.62
CA GLU A 268 -1.24 25.09 -3.45
C GLU A 268 -2.34 25.36 -2.42
N MET A 269 -3.03 24.30 -1.97
CA MET A 269 -4.12 24.39 -1.00
C MET A 269 -3.65 24.89 0.36
N GLU A 270 -4.38 25.82 0.92
CA GLU A 270 -4.21 26.26 2.30
C GLU A 270 -5.09 25.43 3.25
N LEU A 271 -4.61 25.20 4.49
CA LEU A 271 -5.37 24.47 5.50
C LEU A 271 -6.76 25.08 5.75
N ALA A 272 -6.84 26.43 5.71
CA ALA A 272 -8.08 27.15 5.90
C ALA A 272 -9.15 26.81 4.84
N GLU A 273 -8.74 26.51 3.61
CA GLU A 273 -9.66 26.16 2.52
C GLU A 273 -10.28 24.76 2.71
N ILE A 274 -9.56 23.87 3.38
CA ILE A 274 -9.99 22.49 3.63
C ILE A 274 -10.88 22.41 4.87
N MET A 275 -10.68 23.31 5.83
CA MET A 275 -11.46 23.30 7.06
C MET A 275 -12.90 23.73 6.82
N LYS A 276 -13.78 23.26 7.67
CA LYS A 276 -15.22 23.55 7.63
C LYS A 276 -15.52 25.06 7.74
N GLY A 277 -14.61 25.83 8.31
CA GLY A 277 -14.74 27.25 8.50
C GLY A 277 -15.95 27.62 9.37
N GLN A 278 -16.74 28.58 8.90
CA GLN A 278 -17.93 29.06 9.58
C GLN A 278 -19.19 28.19 9.38
N PHE A 279 -19.08 27.10 8.63
CA PHE A 279 -20.21 26.22 8.32
C PHE A 279 -20.37 25.08 9.33
N ASP A 280 -21.59 24.68 9.64
CA ASP A 280 -21.87 23.57 10.56
C ASP A 280 -21.53 22.22 9.94
N HIS A 281 -21.63 22.09 8.59
CA HIS A 281 -21.40 20.86 7.85
C HIS A 281 -20.58 21.13 6.59
N PHE A 282 -19.72 20.18 6.19
CA PHE A 282 -18.94 20.24 4.95
C PHE A 282 -19.85 20.36 3.71
N MET A 283 -20.92 19.62 3.64
CA MET A 283 -21.91 19.71 2.56
C MET A 283 -22.49 21.13 2.43
N GLN A 284 -22.73 21.82 3.54
CA GLN A 284 -23.16 23.18 3.52
C GLN A 284 -22.09 24.11 2.93
N LYS A 285 -20.84 23.94 3.33
CA LYS A 285 -19.69 24.64 2.75
C LYS A 285 -19.63 24.43 1.24
N GLU A 286 -19.66 23.18 0.79
CA GLU A 286 -19.62 22.82 -0.63
C GLU A 286 -20.74 23.48 -1.44
N ILE A 287 -21.96 23.51 -0.92
CA ILE A 287 -23.10 24.17 -1.58
C ILE A 287 -22.86 25.67 -1.77
N TYR A 288 -22.27 26.33 -0.76
CA TYR A 288 -21.99 27.77 -0.83
C TYR A 288 -20.78 28.12 -1.68
N GLU A 289 -19.79 27.24 -1.78
CA GLU A 289 -18.58 27.43 -2.57
C GLU A 289 -18.76 27.00 -4.04
N GLN A 290 -19.81 26.28 -4.38
CA GLN A 290 -20.10 25.77 -5.73
C GLN A 290 -20.08 26.85 -6.83
N PRO A 291 -20.52 28.11 -6.61
CA PRO A 291 -20.44 29.17 -7.62
C PRO A 291 -19.02 29.67 -7.91
N GLU A 292 -18.06 29.38 -7.03
CA GLU A 292 -16.67 29.87 -7.12
C GLU A 292 -15.73 28.78 -7.65
N SER A 293 -16.16 27.51 -7.69
CA SER A 293 -15.42 26.37 -8.20
C SER A 293 -15.85 26.03 -9.65
#